data_6ec51136a28ef9af190944132758fa20
#
_entry.id   6ec51136a28ef9af190944132758fa20
#
_cell.length_a   1.000
_cell.length_b   1.000
_cell.length_c   1.000
_cell.angle_alpha   90.00
_cell.angle_beta   90.00
_cell.angle_gamma   90.00
#
_symmetry.space_group_name_H-M   'P 1'
#
loop_
_entity.id
_entity.type
_entity.pdbx_description
1 polymer ?
#
loop_
_entity_poly.entity_id
_entity_poly.type
_entity_poly.pdbx_seq_one_letter_code
_entity_poly.pdbx_strand_id
1 'polypeptide(L)'
;MTTDPRSPATGLQGARCSGCAVAVYPADDTCPRCGGPAESAALSGAGTLWTWTVQRYAPKSPPYQEPPGGFAPFAVGYVELAEGVRVAAVLDVDDLDTVRIGMPLTVTAGGGVPRARPAQEAA
;
A
#
# COMPACT_ATOMS: atom_id res chain seq x y z
N MET A 1 -9.36 13.27 21.50
CA MET A 1 -9.81 13.28 20.11
C MET A 1 -10.40 11.93 19.76
N THR A 2 -11.57 11.93 19.19
CA THR A 2 -12.23 10.70 18.83
C THR A 2 -11.66 10.18 17.52
N THR A 3 -11.21 8.94 17.51
CA THR A 3 -10.74 8.31 16.29
C THR A 3 -11.94 7.96 15.45
N ASP A 4 -11.97 8.44 14.21
CA ASP A 4 -13.01 8.08 13.27
C ASP A 4 -12.85 6.59 12.92
N PRO A 5 -13.85 5.74 13.20
CA PRO A 5 -13.72 4.32 12.89
C PRO A 5 -13.59 4.03 11.39
N ARG A 6 -13.90 5.00 10.53
CA ARG A 6 -13.70 4.85 9.09
C ARG A 6 -12.31 5.24 8.66
N SER A 7 -11.53 5.85 9.55
CA SER A 7 -10.16 6.26 9.26
C SER A 7 -9.23 5.17 9.74
N PRO A 8 -8.62 4.39 8.85
CA PRO A 8 -7.74 3.31 9.30
C PRO A 8 -6.48 3.87 9.92
N ALA A 9 -5.94 3.15 10.89
CA ALA A 9 -4.65 3.52 11.47
C ALA A 9 -3.54 3.54 10.43
N THR A 10 -3.76 2.93 9.27
CA THR A 10 -2.81 2.88 8.18
C THR A 10 -2.68 4.20 7.44
N GLY A 11 -3.69 5.05 7.48
CA GLY A 11 -3.67 6.34 6.78
C GLY A 11 -3.81 6.24 5.27
N LEU A 12 -4.14 5.08 4.73
CA LEU A 12 -4.33 4.93 3.29
C LEU A 12 -5.64 5.55 2.85
N GLN A 13 -5.57 6.49 1.91
CA GLN A 13 -6.74 7.15 1.36
C GLN A 13 -6.87 6.80 -0.12
N GLY A 14 -7.98 6.22 -0.48
CA GLY A 14 -8.32 5.95 -1.85
C GLY A 14 -9.65 6.60 -2.18
N ALA A 15 -10.36 6.01 -3.12
CA ALA A 15 -11.70 6.46 -3.50
C ALA A 15 -12.54 5.25 -3.86
N ARG A 16 -13.86 5.43 -3.79
CA ARG A 16 -14.82 4.41 -4.23
C ARG A 16 -15.80 5.05 -5.21
N CYS A 17 -15.97 4.41 -6.33
CA CYS A 17 -16.90 4.91 -7.34
C CYS A 17 -18.33 4.80 -6.86
N SER A 18 -19.08 5.89 -7.02
CA SER A 18 -20.49 5.91 -6.64
C SER A 18 -21.36 5.05 -7.55
N GLY A 19 -20.92 4.84 -8.79
CA GLY A 19 -21.67 4.09 -9.77
C GLY A 19 -21.38 2.61 -9.77
N CYS A 20 -20.10 2.23 -9.96
CA CYS A 20 -19.74 0.81 -10.08
C CYS A 20 -19.12 0.22 -8.81
N ALA A 21 -18.97 1.02 -7.76
CA ALA A 21 -18.48 0.60 -6.44
C ALA A 21 -17.04 0.10 -6.42
N VAL A 22 -16.28 0.28 -7.49
CA VAL A 22 -14.86 -0.13 -7.49
C VAL A 22 -14.04 0.78 -6.58
N ALA A 23 -13.09 0.19 -5.85
CA ALA A 23 -12.15 0.96 -5.05
C ALA A 23 -10.93 1.29 -5.90
N VAL A 24 -10.39 2.50 -5.73
CA VAL A 24 -9.21 2.95 -6.46
C VAL A 24 -8.18 3.54 -5.50
N TYR A 25 -6.93 3.43 -5.87
CA TYR A 25 -5.82 4.02 -5.14
C TYR A 25 -4.74 4.45 -6.15
N PRO A 26 -4.17 5.64 -6.02
CA PRO A 26 -4.51 6.69 -5.05
C PRO A 26 -5.88 7.29 -5.31
N ALA A 27 -6.33 8.15 -4.38
CA ALA A 27 -7.66 8.75 -4.47
C ALA A 27 -7.79 9.59 -5.75
N ASP A 28 -8.95 9.49 -6.38
CA ASP A 28 -9.26 10.20 -7.60
C ASP A 28 -10.72 10.61 -7.56
N ASP A 29 -11.03 11.79 -8.06
CA ASP A 29 -12.40 12.29 -8.13
C ASP A 29 -13.22 11.58 -9.19
N THR A 30 -12.56 10.95 -10.14
CA THR A 30 -13.19 10.29 -11.26
C THR A 30 -12.78 8.82 -11.28
N CYS A 31 -13.75 7.93 -11.43
CA CYS A 31 -13.46 6.51 -11.52
C CYS A 31 -12.74 6.20 -12.82
N PRO A 32 -11.54 5.59 -12.77
CA PRO A 32 -10.82 5.25 -14.01
C PRO A 32 -11.47 4.15 -14.81
N ARG A 33 -12.40 3.40 -14.19
CA ARG A 33 -13.07 2.29 -14.86
C ARG A 33 -14.31 2.73 -15.63
N CYS A 34 -15.17 3.55 -15.02
CA CYS A 34 -16.43 3.93 -15.66
C CYS A 34 -16.57 5.43 -15.93
N GLY A 35 -15.61 6.23 -15.48
CA GLY A 35 -15.64 7.68 -15.69
C GLY A 35 -16.60 8.43 -14.80
N GLY A 36 -17.32 7.74 -13.92
CA GLY A 36 -18.25 8.38 -13.00
C GLY A 36 -17.56 9.01 -11.79
N PRO A 37 -18.32 9.72 -10.97
CA PRO A 37 -17.74 10.36 -9.78
C PRO A 37 -17.28 9.33 -8.75
N ALA A 38 -16.17 9.62 -8.11
CA ALA A 38 -15.64 8.78 -7.05
C ALA A 38 -15.47 9.61 -5.79
N GLU A 39 -15.76 8.99 -4.66
CA GLU A 39 -15.68 9.66 -3.36
C GLU A 39 -14.49 9.13 -2.58
N SER A 40 -13.85 10.02 -1.83
CA SER A 40 -12.75 9.66 -0.96
C SER A 40 -13.18 8.56 0.00
N ALA A 41 -12.35 7.54 0.16
CA ALA A 41 -12.63 6.42 1.02
C ALA A 41 -11.36 5.96 1.70
N ALA A 42 -11.45 5.68 3.00
CA ALA A 42 -10.33 5.11 3.73
C ALA A 42 -10.18 3.64 3.38
N LEU A 43 -8.96 3.21 3.14
CA LEU A 43 -8.66 1.82 2.82
C LEU A 43 -8.13 1.11 4.05
N SER A 44 -8.44 -0.18 4.17
CA SER A 44 -8.11 -0.95 5.37
C SER A 44 -6.61 -1.16 5.55
N GLY A 45 -5.87 -1.24 4.45
CA GLY A 45 -4.46 -1.58 4.49
C GLY A 45 -4.20 -3.07 4.68
N ALA A 46 -5.21 -3.87 4.94
CA ALA A 46 -5.06 -5.31 5.11
C ALA A 46 -5.11 -5.99 3.75
N GLY A 47 -4.15 -6.84 3.47
CA GLY A 47 -4.12 -7.52 2.19
C GLY A 47 -3.08 -8.62 2.14
N THR A 48 -2.82 -9.09 0.94
CA THR A 48 -1.83 -10.14 0.69
C THR A 48 -0.88 -9.71 -0.41
N LEU A 49 0.33 -10.24 -0.36
CA LEU A 49 1.35 -9.92 -1.36
C LEU A 49 0.96 -10.54 -2.70
N TRP A 50 0.78 -9.69 -3.71
CA TRP A 50 0.40 -10.14 -5.05
C TRP A 50 1.62 -10.41 -5.91
N THR A 51 2.62 -9.52 -5.87
CA THR A 51 3.89 -9.73 -6.57
C THR A 51 4.95 -8.86 -5.92
N TRP A 52 6.23 -9.15 -6.16
CA TRP A 52 7.30 -8.38 -5.56
C TRP A 52 8.60 -8.55 -6.33
N THR A 53 9.52 -7.64 -6.08
CA THR A 53 10.86 -7.70 -6.62
C THR A 53 11.83 -7.03 -5.63
N VAL A 54 13.12 -7.21 -5.85
CA VAL A 54 14.14 -6.56 -5.04
C VAL A 54 14.73 -5.41 -5.85
N GLN A 55 14.71 -4.22 -5.28
CA GLN A 55 15.34 -3.05 -5.86
C GLN A 55 16.82 -3.08 -5.46
N ARG A 56 17.69 -3.31 -6.42
CA ARG A 56 19.12 -3.50 -6.17
C ARG A 56 19.94 -2.25 -6.42
N TYR A 57 19.36 -1.24 -7.04
CA TYR A 57 20.00 0.02 -7.34
C TYR A 57 19.17 1.17 -6.81
N ALA A 58 19.83 2.24 -6.36
CA ALA A 58 19.11 3.39 -5.83
C ALA A 58 18.21 4.00 -6.91
N PRO A 59 16.92 4.20 -6.64
CA PRO A 59 16.05 4.92 -7.57
C PRO A 59 16.57 6.34 -7.79
N LYS A 60 16.44 6.82 -9.03
CA LYS A 60 16.95 8.14 -9.40
C LYS A 60 15.99 9.27 -9.12
N SER A 61 14.73 8.95 -8.87
CA SER A 61 13.67 9.95 -8.77
C SER A 61 12.93 9.87 -7.43
N PRO A 62 12.43 11.01 -6.93
CA PRO A 62 11.56 10.98 -5.78
C PRO A 62 10.35 10.08 -6.03
N PRO A 63 9.69 9.56 -4.99
CA PRO A 63 9.86 9.91 -3.57
C PRO A 63 10.98 9.17 -2.82
N TYR A 64 11.85 8.47 -3.51
CA TYR A 64 12.92 7.75 -2.82
C TYR A 64 13.87 8.72 -2.11
N GLN A 65 14.20 8.40 -0.87
CA GLN A 65 15.20 9.12 -0.09
C GLN A 65 16.24 8.12 0.39
N GLU A 66 17.50 8.42 0.13
CA GLU A 66 18.59 7.54 0.53
C GLU A 66 18.70 7.51 2.05
N PRO A 67 18.71 6.32 2.66
CA PRO A 67 18.81 6.23 4.12
C PRO A 67 20.20 6.60 4.60
N PRO A 68 20.34 6.93 5.89
CA PRO A 68 21.65 7.15 6.49
C PRO A 68 22.55 5.94 6.25
N GLY A 69 23.78 6.18 5.86
CA GLY A 69 24.71 5.11 5.56
C GLY A 69 24.68 4.62 4.12
N GLY A 70 23.79 5.18 3.28
CA GLY A 70 23.73 4.89 1.87
C GLY A 70 22.65 3.90 1.48
N PHE A 71 22.62 3.56 0.22
CA PHE A 71 21.63 2.66 -0.34
C PHE A 71 21.90 1.21 0.07
N ALA A 72 20.83 0.50 0.41
CA ALA A 72 20.86 -0.94 0.57
C ALA A 72 19.71 -1.54 -0.22
N PRO A 73 19.85 -2.74 -0.81
CA PRO A 73 18.76 -3.36 -1.53
C PRO A 73 17.54 -3.53 -0.65
N PHE A 74 16.38 -3.32 -1.24
CA PHE A 74 15.12 -3.46 -0.51
C PHE A 74 14.06 -4.06 -1.43
N ALA A 75 13.06 -4.69 -0.82
CA ALA A 75 11.98 -5.30 -1.56
C ALA A 75 10.85 -4.31 -1.77
N VAL A 76 10.26 -4.34 -2.95
CA VAL A 76 9.04 -3.60 -3.26
C VAL A 76 8.04 -4.58 -3.85
N GLY A 77 6.77 -4.32 -3.63
CA GLY A 77 5.75 -5.20 -4.16
C GLY A 77 4.41 -4.52 -4.30
N TYR A 78 3.47 -5.26 -4.87
CA TYR A 78 2.08 -4.87 -4.91
C TYR A 78 1.31 -5.71 -3.92
N VAL A 79 0.59 -5.04 -3.05
CA VAL A 79 -0.27 -5.69 -2.06
C VAL A 79 -1.71 -5.56 -2.54
N GLU A 80 -2.39 -6.68 -2.67
CA GLU A 80 -3.82 -6.67 -3.02
C GLU A 80 -4.61 -6.56 -1.73
N LEU A 81 -5.28 -5.43 -1.56
CA LEU A 81 -6.05 -5.16 -0.37
C LEU A 81 -7.40 -5.87 -0.42
N ALA A 82 -8.02 -6.00 0.75
CA ALA A 82 -9.35 -6.62 0.86
C ALA A 82 -10.38 -5.92 -0.03
N GLU A 83 -10.19 -4.64 -0.31
CA GLU A 83 -11.07 -3.87 -1.19
C GLU A 83 -10.87 -4.20 -2.68
N GLY A 84 -9.90 -5.03 -3.02
CA GLY A 84 -9.62 -5.42 -4.40
C GLY A 84 -8.66 -4.51 -5.15
N VAL A 85 -8.14 -3.48 -4.50
CA VAL A 85 -7.18 -2.57 -5.11
C VAL A 85 -5.77 -3.04 -4.78
N ARG A 86 -4.84 -2.83 -5.72
CA ARG A 86 -3.42 -3.17 -5.53
C ARG A 86 -2.63 -1.91 -5.27
N VAL A 87 -1.83 -1.95 -4.22
CA VAL A 87 -1.05 -0.80 -3.76
C VAL A 87 0.42 -1.15 -3.81
N ALA A 88 1.22 -0.32 -4.48
CA ALA A 88 2.66 -0.49 -4.48
C ALA A 88 3.22 -0.04 -3.14
N ALA A 89 4.12 -0.84 -2.56
CA ALA A 89 4.67 -0.55 -1.25
C ALA A 89 6.08 -1.10 -1.12
N VAL A 90 6.87 -0.46 -0.28
CA VAL A 90 8.15 -1.02 0.16
C VAL A 90 7.85 -2.09 1.20
N LEU A 91 8.45 -3.26 1.03
CA LEU A 91 8.24 -4.37 1.96
C LEU A 91 9.20 -4.21 3.14
N ASP A 92 8.63 -4.04 4.31
CA ASP A 92 9.39 -3.76 5.53
C ASP A 92 9.64 -5.08 6.27
N VAL A 93 10.59 -5.86 5.75
CA VAL A 93 10.94 -7.17 6.29
C VAL A 93 12.44 -7.20 6.59
N ASP A 94 12.81 -7.92 7.64
CA ASP A 94 14.20 -8.03 8.04
C ASP A 94 14.97 -9.00 7.15
N ASP A 95 14.31 -10.03 6.65
CA ASP A 95 14.93 -11.09 5.87
C ASP A 95 14.12 -11.29 4.58
N LEU A 96 14.73 -10.99 3.44
CA LEU A 96 14.08 -11.12 2.15
C LEU A 96 13.69 -12.57 1.84
N ASP A 97 14.37 -13.54 2.46
CA ASP A 97 14.05 -14.94 2.24
C ASP A 97 12.70 -15.34 2.84
N THR A 98 12.14 -14.51 3.70
CA THR A 98 10.82 -14.78 4.29
C THR A 98 9.67 -14.29 3.42
N VAL A 99 9.95 -13.55 2.36
CA VAL A 99 8.91 -12.97 1.50
C VAL A 99 8.31 -14.06 0.61
N ARG A 100 6.99 -14.15 0.62
CA ARG A 100 6.25 -15.13 -0.19
C ARG A 100 5.00 -14.50 -0.78
N ILE A 101 4.70 -14.85 -2.01
CA ILE A 101 3.42 -14.47 -2.64
C ILE A 101 2.27 -15.02 -1.79
N GLY A 102 1.28 -14.19 -1.54
CA GLY A 102 0.13 -14.57 -0.75
C GLY A 102 0.27 -14.35 0.74
N MET A 103 1.45 -13.94 1.22
CA MET A 103 1.61 -13.69 2.65
C MET A 103 0.76 -12.50 3.08
N PRO A 104 0.19 -12.54 4.30
CA PRO A 104 -0.61 -11.41 4.78
C PRO A 104 0.27 -10.23 5.14
N LEU A 105 -0.16 -9.04 4.72
CA LEU A 105 0.56 -7.80 4.95
C LEU A 105 -0.37 -6.71 5.44
N THR A 106 0.19 -5.76 6.19
CA THR A 106 -0.48 -4.52 6.54
C THR A 106 0.26 -3.38 5.89
N VAL A 107 -0.45 -2.58 5.10
CA VAL A 107 0.12 -1.44 4.38
C VAL A 107 -0.22 -0.17 5.13
N THR A 108 0.79 0.67 5.35
CA THR A 108 0.60 1.97 5.99
C THR A 108 1.11 3.06 5.07
N ALA A 109 0.45 4.20 5.12
CA ALA A 109 0.93 5.37 4.41
C ALA A 109 2.16 5.92 5.13
N GLY A 110 3.22 6.16 4.38
CA GLY A 110 4.39 6.84 4.91
C GLY A 110 4.43 8.26 4.40
N GLY A 111 5.53 8.94 4.61
CA GLY A 111 5.73 10.27 4.08
C GLY A 111 6.07 10.28 2.59
N GLY A 112 5.96 9.18 1.91
CA GLY A 112 6.23 9.03 0.50
C GLY A 112 5.61 7.76 0.00
N VAL A 113 6.41 6.75 -0.29
CA VAL A 113 5.89 5.47 -0.74
C VAL A 113 5.27 4.72 0.44
N PRO A 114 4.09 4.11 0.28
CA PRO A 114 3.54 3.28 1.34
C PRO A 114 4.48 2.14 1.73
N ARG A 115 4.38 1.69 2.96
CA ARG A 115 5.19 0.59 3.48
C ARG A 115 4.29 -0.56 3.90
N ALA A 116 4.72 -1.77 3.59
CA ALA A 116 3.99 -2.98 3.95
C ALA A 116 4.84 -3.81 4.91
N ARG A 117 4.22 -4.29 5.97
CA ARG A 117 4.89 -5.17 6.93
C ARG A 117 4.06 -6.43 7.12
N PRO A 118 4.69 -7.54 7.52
CA PRO A 118 3.92 -8.75 7.79
C PRO A 118 2.83 -8.45 8.80
N ALA A 119 1.61 -8.91 8.49
CA ALA A 119 0.50 -8.71 9.40
C ALA A 119 0.74 -9.56 10.64
N GLN A 120 0.50 -8.95 11.81
CA GLN A 120 0.59 -9.71 13.05
C GLN A 120 -0.62 -10.61 13.14
N GLU A 121 -0.35 -11.89 13.36
CA GLU A 121 -1.43 -12.79 13.61
C GLU A 121 -2.00 -12.50 14.99
N ALA A 122 -3.32 -12.50 15.05
CA ALA A 122 -3.98 -12.39 16.33
C ALA A 122 -3.60 -13.64 17.12
N ALA A 123 -2.84 -13.43 18.14
CA ALA A 123 -2.40 -14.53 18.98
C ALA A 123 -3.58 -15.09 19.76
#